data_2ead6a23ce2088194493f23de5ac9931
#
_entry.id   2ead6a23ce2088194493f23de5ac9931
#
_cell.length_a   1.000
_cell.length_b   1.000
_cell.length_c   1.000
_cell.angle_alpha   90.00
_cell.angle_beta   90.00
_cell.angle_gamma   90.00
#
_symmetry.space_group_name_H-M   'P 1'
#
loop_
_entity.id
_entity.type
_entity.pdbx_description
1 polymer ?
#
loop_
_entity_poly.entity_id
_entity_poly.type
_entity_poly.pdbx_seq_one_letter_code
_entity_poly.pdbx_strand_id
1 'polypeptide(L)'
;ILKERKYVIINFLIIIQDEIEMISLDEILVKQKADTSKYKVAVCVTSYNQQDVIEDALNGILKQKTTFPFLIVVGDDYSTDGTRDILKRYKEQYPDTIELILQPHNLGLFKNRKEIFKSCDAPYIAFCDGDDYWTDETCLQKKYDFLEKHVEYIGYQTACFDRQGNEITDVSDLDKLNCFFDFRKENALKNDYPGQVGGFFFRNIYKYMSNENFEAYTEIPVDDSGKLPIISGIIAPIFRQDKNVTFIYRVCNDSMSRQEEKRNTCKQIFVSHLLYQSMIDQLNIKEKMQIDDQLIIIATNAFFTALKSSFRKSGKGNWNQFIYIYNYGYFDKRKIRHEILRFFLEKIRNRG
;
A
#
# COMPACT_ATOMS: atom_id res chain seq x y z
N ILE A 1 -27.66 0.24 6.37
CA ILE A 1 -26.45 0.67 5.62
C ILE A 1 -25.73 1.84 6.33
N LEU A 2 -26.38 2.95 6.70
CA LEU A 2 -25.75 4.07 7.41
C LEU A 2 -25.45 3.74 8.90
N LYS A 3 -26.31 2.95 9.57
CA LYS A 3 -26.07 2.48 10.93
C LYS A 3 -24.92 1.45 10.99
N GLU A 4 -24.88 0.52 10.05
CA GLU A 4 -23.83 -0.51 9.99
C GLU A 4 -22.44 0.11 9.67
N ARG A 5 -22.38 1.09 8.76
CA ARG A 5 -21.15 1.85 8.50
C ARG A 5 -20.67 2.65 9.72
N LYS A 6 -21.60 3.16 10.53
CA LYS A 6 -21.28 3.84 11.78
C LYS A 6 -20.71 2.89 12.84
N TYR A 7 -21.22 1.64 12.90
CA TYR A 7 -20.71 0.58 13.77
C TYR A 7 -19.30 0.12 13.37
N VAL A 8 -19.05 -0.07 12.08
CA VAL A 8 -17.71 -0.45 11.57
C VAL A 8 -16.68 0.61 11.92
N ILE A 9 -17.00 1.90 11.75
CA ILE A 9 -16.08 3.01 12.03
C ILE A 9 -15.89 3.20 13.54
N ILE A 10 -16.94 3.03 14.37
CA ILE A 10 -16.84 3.13 15.83
C ILE A 10 -16.04 1.95 16.39
N ASN A 11 -16.27 0.73 15.92
CA ASN A 11 -15.45 -0.43 16.28
C ASN A 11 -13.99 -0.26 15.81
N PHE A 12 -13.77 0.32 14.65
CA PHE A 12 -12.45 0.67 14.14
C PHE A 12 -11.72 1.71 15.02
N LEU A 13 -12.43 2.74 15.50
CA LEU A 13 -11.88 3.72 16.45
C LEU A 13 -11.62 3.11 17.83
N ILE A 14 -12.40 2.13 18.26
CA ILE A 14 -12.19 1.41 19.51
C ILE A 14 -10.97 0.48 19.40
N ILE A 15 -10.79 -0.20 18.27
CA ILE A 15 -9.63 -1.07 18.01
C ILE A 15 -8.32 -0.25 17.94
N ILE A 16 -8.38 0.99 17.44
CA ILE A 16 -7.21 1.90 17.39
C ILE A 16 -6.89 2.53 18.76
N GLN A 17 -7.84 2.57 19.69
CA GLN A 17 -7.58 3.08 21.05
C GLN A 17 -6.81 2.09 21.94
N ASP A 18 -6.84 0.80 21.63
CA ASP A 18 -5.97 -0.18 22.25
C ASP A 18 -4.63 -0.16 21.49
N GLU A 19 -3.56 0.24 22.16
CA GLU A 19 -2.21 0.50 21.68
C GLU A 19 -1.72 -0.57 20.68
N ILE A 20 -1.65 -0.25 19.37
CA ILE A 20 -0.96 -1.08 18.39
C ILE A 20 0.53 -0.92 18.66
N GLU A 21 1.11 -1.82 19.41
CA GLU A 21 2.55 -1.86 19.64
C GLU A 21 3.25 -2.33 18.36
N MET A 22 3.95 -1.39 17.69
CA MET A 22 4.67 -1.73 16.46
C MET A 22 5.90 -2.58 16.78
N ILE A 23 6.05 -3.68 16.06
CA ILE A 23 7.24 -4.51 16.13
C ILE A 23 8.48 -3.71 15.70
N SER A 24 9.57 -3.78 16.47
CA SER A 24 10.83 -3.13 16.13
C SER A 24 11.62 -3.91 15.07
N LEU A 25 12.57 -3.24 14.40
CA LEU A 25 13.48 -3.91 13.46
C LEU A 25 14.29 -5.01 14.15
N ASP A 26 14.79 -4.76 15.37
CA ASP A 26 15.58 -5.74 16.12
C ASP A 26 14.78 -7.01 16.42
N GLU A 27 13.51 -6.88 16.81
CA GLU A 27 12.62 -8.04 17.01
C GLU A 27 12.36 -8.80 15.72
N ILE A 28 12.18 -8.10 14.59
CA ILE A 28 12.03 -8.72 13.27
C ILE A 28 13.29 -9.53 12.94
N LEU A 29 14.49 -8.96 13.12
CA LEU A 29 15.76 -9.62 12.83
C LEU A 29 15.99 -10.85 13.70
N VAL A 30 15.64 -10.78 14.99
CA VAL A 30 15.72 -11.93 15.90
C VAL A 30 14.79 -13.05 15.44
N LYS A 31 13.54 -12.72 15.11
CA LYS A 31 12.55 -13.70 14.61
C LYS A 31 12.93 -14.27 13.25
N GLN A 32 13.46 -13.45 12.32
CA GLN A 32 13.96 -13.91 11.02
C GLN A 32 15.13 -14.89 11.17
N LYS A 33 16.07 -14.63 12.07
CA LYS A 33 17.20 -15.52 12.33
C LYS A 33 16.78 -16.89 12.86
N ALA A 34 15.71 -16.95 13.62
CA ALA A 34 15.12 -18.18 14.15
C ALA A 34 14.14 -18.85 13.16
N ASP A 35 13.86 -18.23 12.02
CA ASP A 35 12.84 -18.69 11.07
C ASP A 35 13.31 -19.93 10.30
N THR A 36 12.55 -21.01 10.41
CA THR A 36 12.80 -22.30 9.77
C THR A 36 11.88 -22.59 8.58
N SER A 37 11.18 -21.58 8.06
CA SER A 37 10.29 -21.74 6.92
C SER A 37 11.00 -22.34 5.71
N LYS A 38 10.30 -23.19 4.99
CA LYS A 38 10.77 -23.81 3.75
C LYS A 38 11.16 -22.74 2.70
N TYR A 39 10.36 -21.71 2.59
CA TYR A 39 10.55 -20.63 1.60
C TYR A 39 11.23 -19.42 2.24
N LYS A 40 12.11 -18.75 1.49
CA LYS A 40 12.74 -17.51 1.94
C LYS A 40 11.95 -16.27 1.58
N VAL A 41 11.19 -16.33 0.50
CA VAL A 41 10.37 -15.22 0.01
C VAL A 41 8.97 -15.73 -0.32
N ALA A 42 7.94 -15.00 0.09
CA ALA A 42 6.58 -15.13 -0.42
C ALA A 42 6.28 -13.98 -1.37
N VAL A 43 5.81 -14.30 -2.58
CA VAL A 43 5.38 -13.31 -3.57
C VAL A 43 3.85 -13.25 -3.54
N CYS A 44 3.31 -12.09 -3.15
CA CYS A 44 1.87 -11.83 -3.10
C CYS A 44 1.36 -11.44 -4.47
N VAL A 45 0.35 -12.16 -4.97
CA VAL A 45 -0.33 -11.86 -6.22
C VAL A 45 -1.83 -11.69 -5.95
N THR A 46 -2.38 -10.51 -6.25
CA THR A 46 -3.82 -10.27 -6.22
C THR A 46 -4.41 -10.44 -7.61
N SER A 47 -5.57 -11.08 -7.73
CA SER A 47 -6.23 -11.30 -9.01
C SER A 47 -7.73 -11.10 -8.93
N TYR A 48 -8.29 -10.45 -9.96
CA TYR A 48 -9.73 -10.35 -10.18
C TYR A 48 -10.05 -10.01 -11.64
N ASN A 49 -10.64 -10.95 -12.40
CA ASN A 49 -11.00 -10.82 -13.81
C ASN A 49 -9.82 -10.34 -14.69
N GLN A 50 -8.75 -11.13 -14.71
CA GLN A 50 -7.48 -10.83 -15.36
C GLN A 50 -7.05 -11.94 -16.35
N GLN A 51 -8.01 -12.66 -16.98
CA GLN A 51 -7.71 -13.79 -17.87
C GLN A 51 -6.71 -13.46 -18.99
N ASP A 52 -6.68 -12.21 -19.47
CA ASP A 52 -5.85 -11.80 -20.59
C ASP A 52 -4.40 -11.43 -20.20
N VAL A 53 -4.12 -11.30 -18.90
CA VAL A 53 -2.85 -10.74 -18.42
C VAL A 53 -2.20 -11.52 -17.28
N ILE A 54 -2.96 -12.32 -16.51
CA ILE A 54 -2.46 -13.02 -15.31
C ILE A 54 -1.29 -13.97 -15.62
N GLU A 55 -1.22 -14.54 -16.82
CA GLU A 55 -0.12 -15.42 -17.23
C GLU A 55 1.21 -14.64 -17.31
N ASP A 56 1.20 -13.37 -17.70
CA ASP A 56 2.41 -12.54 -17.74
C ASP A 56 2.97 -12.35 -16.32
N ALA A 57 2.10 -12.09 -15.34
CA ALA A 57 2.49 -11.97 -13.94
C ALA A 57 3.13 -13.25 -13.42
N LEU A 58 2.42 -14.39 -13.56
CA LEU A 58 2.91 -15.68 -13.11
C LEU A 58 4.22 -16.08 -13.78
N ASN A 59 4.33 -15.91 -15.11
CA ASN A 59 5.54 -16.21 -15.85
C ASN A 59 6.71 -15.31 -15.46
N GLY A 60 6.48 -14.02 -15.22
CA GLY A 60 7.51 -13.09 -14.76
C GLY A 60 8.09 -13.49 -13.39
N ILE A 61 7.23 -14.03 -12.49
CA ILE A 61 7.67 -14.51 -11.18
C ILE A 61 8.34 -15.88 -11.30
N LEU A 62 7.78 -16.83 -12.06
CA LEU A 62 8.34 -18.18 -12.22
C LEU A 62 9.70 -18.20 -12.91
N LYS A 63 10.01 -17.18 -13.72
CA LYS A 63 11.33 -17.02 -14.37
C LYS A 63 12.42 -16.52 -13.43
N GLN A 64 12.10 -16.16 -12.18
CA GLN A 64 13.10 -15.64 -11.25
C GLN A 64 14.18 -16.66 -10.92
N LYS A 65 15.43 -16.25 -11.10
CA LYS A 65 16.63 -17.04 -10.80
C LYS A 65 17.09 -16.74 -9.40
N THR A 66 16.82 -17.66 -8.45
CA THR A 66 17.17 -17.53 -7.05
C THR A 66 17.99 -18.72 -6.56
N THR A 67 18.82 -18.49 -5.55
CA THR A 67 19.56 -19.55 -4.82
C THR A 67 18.75 -20.14 -3.66
N PHE A 68 17.53 -19.67 -3.47
CA PHE A 68 16.62 -20.06 -2.42
C PHE A 68 15.23 -20.39 -2.98
N PRO A 69 14.45 -21.23 -2.30
CA PRO A 69 13.06 -21.48 -2.68
C PRO A 69 12.17 -20.28 -2.32
N PHE A 70 11.23 -19.95 -3.21
CA PHE A 70 10.20 -18.96 -2.97
C PHE A 70 8.80 -19.54 -3.22
N LEU A 71 7.78 -18.92 -2.59
CA LEU A 71 6.38 -19.29 -2.73
C LEU A 71 5.64 -18.15 -3.44
N ILE A 72 4.78 -18.47 -4.38
CA ILE A 72 3.83 -17.53 -4.99
C ILE A 72 2.48 -17.76 -4.32
N VAL A 73 1.96 -16.77 -3.61
CA VAL A 73 0.63 -16.82 -2.98
C VAL A 73 -0.33 -15.99 -3.80
N VAL A 74 -1.22 -16.67 -4.53
CA VAL A 74 -2.21 -16.04 -5.40
C VAL A 74 -3.57 -16.02 -4.73
N GLY A 75 -4.14 -14.84 -4.52
CA GLY A 75 -5.51 -14.66 -4.06
C GLY A 75 -6.42 -14.20 -5.20
N ASP A 76 -7.31 -15.07 -5.67
CA ASP A 76 -8.34 -14.71 -6.65
C ASP A 76 -9.63 -14.28 -5.94
N ASP A 77 -10.03 -13.02 -6.17
CA ASP A 77 -11.18 -12.39 -5.52
C ASP A 77 -12.52 -12.71 -6.23
N TYR A 78 -12.78 -13.99 -6.49
CA TYR A 78 -13.98 -14.47 -7.15
C TYR A 78 -14.11 -14.02 -8.61
N SER A 79 -13.06 -14.26 -9.42
CA SER A 79 -13.13 -14.00 -10.85
C SER A 79 -14.24 -14.80 -11.54
N THR A 80 -14.90 -14.17 -12.50
CA THR A 80 -16.03 -14.71 -13.26
C THR A 80 -15.70 -14.97 -14.74
N ASP A 81 -14.50 -14.59 -15.14
CA ASP A 81 -13.89 -14.89 -16.46
C ASP A 81 -13.03 -16.16 -16.42
N GLY A 82 -12.15 -16.36 -17.40
CA GLY A 82 -11.23 -17.50 -17.46
C GLY A 82 -10.06 -17.49 -16.48
N THR A 83 -9.92 -16.46 -15.64
CA THR A 83 -8.78 -16.30 -14.70
C THR A 83 -8.61 -17.51 -13.79
N ARG A 84 -9.69 -18.02 -13.17
CA ARG A 84 -9.62 -19.14 -12.22
C ARG A 84 -9.13 -20.44 -12.86
N ASP A 85 -9.48 -20.67 -14.10
CA ASP A 85 -9.06 -21.89 -14.80
C ASP A 85 -7.58 -21.83 -15.17
N ILE A 86 -7.09 -20.64 -15.53
CA ILE A 86 -5.66 -20.37 -15.71
C ILE A 86 -4.91 -20.63 -14.41
N LEU A 87 -5.35 -20.03 -13.29
CA LEU A 87 -4.71 -20.18 -11.97
C LEU A 87 -4.65 -21.63 -11.50
N LYS A 88 -5.73 -22.41 -11.67
CA LYS A 88 -5.74 -23.85 -11.35
C LYS A 88 -4.73 -24.62 -12.17
N ARG A 89 -4.65 -24.37 -13.49
CA ARG A 89 -3.66 -24.98 -14.38
C ARG A 89 -2.22 -24.69 -13.92
N TYR A 90 -1.92 -23.45 -13.52
CA TYR A 90 -0.60 -23.10 -12.98
C TYR A 90 -0.33 -23.77 -11.64
N LYS A 91 -1.32 -23.87 -10.75
CA LYS A 91 -1.18 -24.61 -9.48
C LYS A 91 -0.89 -26.09 -9.72
N GLU A 92 -1.54 -26.72 -10.71
CA GLU A 92 -1.27 -28.12 -11.08
C GLU A 92 0.14 -28.31 -11.66
N GLN A 93 0.64 -27.35 -12.44
CA GLN A 93 1.98 -27.39 -13.02
C GLN A 93 3.08 -27.10 -11.99
N TYR A 94 2.81 -26.26 -11.00
CA TYR A 94 3.77 -25.79 -9.99
C TYR A 94 3.24 -25.99 -8.55
N PRO A 95 2.92 -27.25 -8.15
CA PRO A 95 2.22 -27.53 -6.90
C PRO A 95 3.00 -27.11 -5.64
N ASP A 96 4.34 -27.15 -5.72
CA ASP A 96 5.23 -26.78 -4.62
C ASP A 96 5.61 -25.29 -4.61
N THR A 97 5.31 -24.55 -5.67
CA THR A 97 5.73 -23.15 -5.82
C THR A 97 4.54 -22.18 -5.72
N ILE A 98 3.33 -22.61 -6.06
CA ILE A 98 2.13 -21.78 -6.05
C ILE A 98 1.19 -22.24 -4.93
N GLU A 99 0.80 -21.33 -4.07
CA GLU A 99 -0.35 -21.45 -3.17
C GLU A 99 -1.50 -20.65 -3.78
N LEU A 100 -2.67 -21.30 -3.94
CA LEU A 100 -3.84 -20.70 -4.60
C LEU A 100 -5.02 -20.58 -3.64
N ILE A 101 -5.46 -19.34 -3.40
CA ILE A 101 -6.61 -19.00 -2.57
C ILE A 101 -7.73 -18.52 -3.51
N LEU A 102 -8.77 -19.33 -3.66
CA LEU A 102 -9.95 -19.01 -4.47
C LEU A 102 -11.08 -18.53 -3.53
N GLN A 103 -11.31 -17.22 -3.49
CA GLN A 103 -12.36 -16.67 -2.62
C GLN A 103 -13.75 -17.19 -3.02
N PRO A 104 -14.62 -17.49 -2.04
CA PRO A 104 -15.97 -18.02 -2.28
C PRO A 104 -16.94 -16.97 -2.85
N HIS A 105 -16.64 -15.69 -2.68
CA HIS A 105 -17.33 -14.53 -3.23
C HIS A 105 -16.36 -13.34 -3.28
N ASN A 106 -16.69 -12.27 -4.00
CA ASN A 106 -15.86 -11.08 -4.08
C ASN A 106 -15.78 -10.38 -2.71
N LEU A 107 -14.58 -10.37 -2.11
CA LEU A 107 -14.28 -9.77 -0.81
C LEU A 107 -13.84 -8.31 -0.95
N GLY A 108 -13.39 -7.91 -2.14
CA GLY A 108 -12.66 -6.68 -2.40
C GLY A 108 -11.16 -6.80 -2.08
N LEU A 109 -10.35 -5.93 -2.72
CA LEU A 109 -8.88 -5.98 -2.71
C LEU A 109 -8.30 -6.18 -1.30
N PHE A 110 -8.70 -5.37 -0.33
CA PHE A 110 -8.09 -5.37 1.01
C PHE A 110 -8.31 -6.68 1.77
N LYS A 111 -9.51 -7.23 1.71
CA LYS A 111 -9.82 -8.50 2.38
C LYS A 111 -9.18 -9.69 1.67
N ASN A 112 -9.13 -9.65 0.33
CA ASN A 112 -8.42 -10.66 -0.45
C ASN A 112 -6.92 -10.64 -0.11
N ARG A 113 -6.29 -9.46 -0.03
CA ARG A 113 -4.88 -9.31 0.37
C ARG A 113 -4.61 -9.79 1.80
N LYS A 114 -5.52 -9.54 2.73
CA LYS A 114 -5.44 -10.07 4.10
C LYS A 114 -5.32 -11.59 4.12
N GLU A 115 -6.13 -12.29 3.32
CA GLU A 115 -6.05 -13.76 3.22
C GLU A 115 -4.73 -14.22 2.57
N ILE A 116 -4.21 -13.48 1.58
CA ILE A 116 -2.89 -13.73 1.01
C ILE A 116 -1.80 -13.60 2.10
N PHE A 117 -1.80 -12.54 2.89
CA PHE A 117 -0.80 -12.32 3.94
C PHE A 117 -0.77 -13.40 5.01
N LYS A 118 -1.94 -13.97 5.37
CA LYS A 118 -2.02 -15.11 6.29
C LYS A 118 -1.30 -16.36 5.76
N SER A 119 -1.24 -16.51 4.45
CA SER A 119 -0.58 -17.65 3.78
C SER A 119 0.88 -17.38 3.43
N CYS A 120 1.39 -16.16 3.63
CA CYS A 120 2.76 -15.77 3.33
C CYS A 120 3.73 -16.22 4.43
N ASP A 121 3.95 -17.53 4.58
CA ASP A 121 4.87 -18.10 5.57
C ASP A 121 6.33 -18.09 5.08
N ALA A 122 6.90 -16.88 4.96
CA ALA A 122 8.31 -16.68 4.59
C ALA A 122 8.86 -15.42 5.28
N PRO A 123 10.19 -15.36 5.58
CA PRO A 123 10.81 -14.21 6.24
C PRO A 123 10.81 -12.91 5.42
N TYR A 124 10.65 -13.01 4.11
CA TYR A 124 10.53 -11.87 3.20
C TYR A 124 9.25 -11.94 2.37
N ILE A 125 8.74 -10.78 1.99
CA ILE A 125 7.54 -10.63 1.17
C ILE A 125 7.84 -9.71 -0.02
N ALA A 126 7.35 -10.11 -1.19
CA ALA A 126 7.39 -9.33 -2.42
C ALA A 126 5.97 -9.23 -3.01
N PHE A 127 5.78 -8.32 -3.97
CA PHE A 127 4.47 -8.07 -4.55
C PHE A 127 4.54 -8.05 -6.08
N CYS A 128 3.52 -8.62 -6.72
CA CYS A 128 3.27 -8.48 -8.14
C CYS A 128 1.76 -8.63 -8.35
N ASP A 129 1.04 -7.54 -8.59
CA ASP A 129 -0.38 -7.62 -8.87
C ASP A 129 -0.61 -8.37 -10.21
N GLY A 130 -1.74 -9.06 -10.34
CA GLY A 130 -1.97 -9.99 -11.46
C GLY A 130 -2.11 -9.33 -12.83
N ASP A 131 -2.24 -8.00 -12.89
CA ASP A 131 -2.19 -7.19 -14.11
C ASP A 131 -0.80 -6.63 -14.43
N ASP A 132 0.17 -6.76 -13.51
CA ASP A 132 1.56 -6.35 -13.68
C ASP A 132 2.48 -7.54 -14.01
N TYR A 133 3.74 -7.29 -14.36
CA TYR A 133 4.71 -8.37 -14.54
C TYR A 133 6.15 -7.93 -14.36
N TRP A 134 6.98 -8.84 -13.82
CA TRP A 134 8.41 -8.61 -13.66
C TRP A 134 9.18 -8.88 -14.95
N THR A 135 10.16 -8.01 -15.25
CA THR A 135 10.99 -8.06 -16.45
C THR A 135 12.44 -8.47 -16.18
N ASP A 136 12.94 -8.25 -14.97
CA ASP A 136 14.29 -8.66 -14.56
C ASP A 136 14.21 -10.03 -13.86
N GLU A 137 14.72 -11.09 -14.50
CA GLU A 137 14.72 -12.46 -13.96
C GLU A 137 15.60 -12.65 -12.71
N THR A 138 16.33 -11.63 -12.28
CA THR A 138 17.23 -11.66 -11.11
C THR A 138 16.82 -10.67 -10.02
N CYS A 139 15.71 -9.97 -10.21
CA CYS A 139 15.31 -8.90 -9.29
C CYS A 139 15.04 -9.42 -7.87
N LEU A 140 14.47 -10.61 -7.74
CA LEU A 140 14.17 -11.22 -6.44
C LEU A 140 15.45 -11.57 -5.68
N GLN A 141 16.45 -12.18 -6.36
CA GLN A 141 17.74 -12.49 -5.78
C GLN A 141 18.48 -11.22 -5.33
N LYS A 142 18.55 -10.20 -6.20
CA LYS A 142 19.24 -8.94 -5.90
C LYS A 142 18.65 -8.23 -4.66
N LYS A 143 17.31 -8.19 -4.56
CA LYS A 143 16.62 -7.57 -3.41
C LYS A 143 16.85 -8.34 -2.13
N TYR A 144 16.81 -9.67 -2.20
CA TYR A 144 17.11 -10.54 -1.08
C TYR A 144 18.56 -10.36 -0.59
N ASP A 145 19.54 -10.45 -1.49
CA ASP A 145 20.97 -10.32 -1.15
C ASP A 145 21.27 -8.94 -0.54
N PHE A 146 20.59 -7.90 -1.04
CA PHE A 146 20.73 -6.56 -0.47
C PHE A 146 20.25 -6.52 0.98
N LEU A 147 19.04 -7.01 1.30
CA LEU A 147 18.52 -6.97 2.66
C LEU A 147 19.24 -7.93 3.60
N GLU A 148 19.79 -9.06 3.12
CA GLU A 148 20.64 -9.93 3.94
C GLU A 148 21.93 -9.23 4.34
N LYS A 149 22.50 -8.43 3.44
CA LYS A 149 23.74 -7.69 3.68
C LYS A 149 23.52 -6.40 4.48
N HIS A 150 22.38 -5.76 4.34
CA HIS A 150 22.04 -4.46 4.90
C HIS A 150 20.89 -4.60 5.90
N VAL A 151 21.23 -5.05 7.09
CA VAL A 151 20.26 -5.36 8.15
C VAL A 151 19.55 -4.12 8.70
N GLU A 152 20.10 -2.94 8.49
CA GLU A 152 19.53 -1.64 8.87
C GLU A 152 18.29 -1.24 8.07
N TYR A 153 18.03 -1.92 6.94
CA TYR A 153 16.85 -1.64 6.10
C TYR A 153 15.72 -2.65 6.34
N ILE A 154 14.49 -2.14 6.36
CA ILE A 154 13.27 -2.97 6.42
C ILE A 154 12.82 -3.43 5.04
N GLY A 155 13.12 -2.68 3.99
CA GLY A 155 12.65 -2.95 2.65
C GLY A 155 13.54 -2.40 1.54
N TYR A 156 13.24 -2.87 0.33
CA TYR A 156 13.87 -2.46 -0.93
C TYR A 156 12.77 -2.13 -1.95
N GLN A 157 12.89 -1.01 -2.63
CA GLN A 157 11.95 -0.54 -3.65
C GLN A 157 12.67 -0.29 -4.98
N THR A 158 12.03 -0.68 -6.09
CA THR A 158 12.49 -0.37 -7.45
C THR A 158 11.45 0.46 -8.21
N ALA A 159 11.90 1.17 -9.24
CA ALA A 159 11.03 1.83 -10.19
C ALA A 159 10.33 0.83 -11.13
N CYS A 160 9.30 1.31 -11.83
CA CYS A 160 8.58 0.60 -12.88
C CYS A 160 8.53 1.42 -14.17
N PHE A 161 8.21 0.76 -15.27
CA PHE A 161 7.67 1.41 -16.46
C PHE A 161 6.15 1.28 -16.50
N ASP A 162 5.46 2.33 -16.96
CA ASP A 162 4.04 2.23 -17.27
C ASP A 162 3.84 1.64 -18.67
N ARG A 163 2.84 0.77 -18.79
CA ARG A 163 2.38 0.25 -20.07
C ARG A 163 0.91 0.58 -20.28
N GLN A 164 0.64 1.36 -21.32
CA GLN A 164 -0.72 1.63 -21.77
C GLN A 164 -0.94 0.99 -23.15
N GLY A 165 -1.70 -0.09 -23.21
CA GLY A 165 -1.81 -0.91 -24.40
C GLY A 165 -0.45 -1.51 -24.81
N ASN A 166 0.08 -1.15 -25.96
CA ASN A 166 1.40 -1.58 -26.45
C ASN A 166 2.52 -0.55 -26.20
N GLU A 167 2.21 0.63 -25.71
CA GLU A 167 3.20 1.66 -25.40
C GLU A 167 3.74 1.45 -23.99
N ILE A 168 5.06 1.43 -23.86
CA ILE A 168 5.76 1.43 -22.59
C ILE A 168 6.35 2.82 -22.43
N THR A 169 5.90 3.51 -21.38
CA THR A 169 6.39 4.86 -21.05
C THR A 169 7.15 4.82 -19.73
N ASP A 170 8.23 5.60 -19.68
CA ASP A 170 8.95 5.81 -18.44
C ASP A 170 8.13 6.74 -17.53
N VAL A 171 7.71 6.26 -16.36
CA VAL A 171 6.97 7.04 -15.37
C VAL A 171 7.88 7.98 -14.60
N SER A 172 9.13 7.59 -14.51
CA SER A 172 10.14 8.37 -13.84
C SER A 172 10.93 9.12 -14.92
N ASP A 173 10.96 10.42 -14.83
CA ASP A 173 11.97 11.25 -15.45
C ASP A 173 13.33 10.81 -14.84
N LEU A 174 13.84 9.65 -15.30
CA LEU A 174 15.00 8.95 -14.72
C LEU A 174 16.24 9.85 -14.67
N ASP A 175 16.29 10.86 -15.56
CA ASP A 175 17.37 11.85 -15.57
C ASP A 175 17.28 12.85 -14.41
N LYS A 176 16.11 13.01 -13.80
CA LYS A 176 15.88 13.92 -12.66
C LYS A 176 15.94 13.23 -11.31
N LEU A 177 15.90 11.90 -11.27
CA LEU A 177 15.91 11.17 -10.02
C LEU A 177 17.35 10.92 -9.56
N ASN A 178 17.65 11.32 -8.34
CA ASN A 178 18.81 10.82 -7.63
C ASN A 178 18.65 9.32 -7.47
N CYS A 179 19.52 8.56 -8.10
CA CYS A 179 19.41 7.13 -8.35
C CYS A 179 19.22 6.24 -7.13
N PHE A 180 19.51 6.77 -5.94
CA PHE A 180 19.44 6.05 -4.67
C PHE A 180 18.99 7.05 -3.60
N PHE A 181 17.98 6.70 -2.84
CA PHE A 181 17.66 7.41 -1.61
C PHE A 181 17.02 6.48 -0.58
N ASP A 182 17.20 6.84 0.69
CA ASP A 182 16.53 6.17 1.78
C ASP A 182 15.17 6.82 2.00
N PHE A 183 14.10 6.03 1.85
CA PHE A 183 12.79 6.42 2.34
C PHE A 183 12.79 6.20 3.85
N ARG A 184 12.78 7.27 4.60
CA ARG A 184 12.90 7.27 6.06
C ARG A 184 11.60 7.66 6.72
N LYS A 185 11.58 7.59 8.03
CA LYS A 185 10.46 7.99 8.89
C LYS A 185 9.93 9.39 8.53
N GLU A 186 10.80 10.35 8.23
CA GLU A 186 10.42 11.70 7.83
C GLU A 186 9.63 11.74 6.53
N ASN A 187 9.95 10.87 5.57
CA ASN A 187 9.21 10.73 4.31
C ASN A 187 7.84 10.08 4.58
N ALA A 188 7.81 9.02 5.38
CA ALA A 188 6.57 8.35 5.79
C ALA A 188 5.61 9.33 6.48
N LEU A 189 6.13 10.15 7.41
CA LEU A 189 5.35 11.17 8.14
C LEU A 189 4.82 12.29 7.24
N LYS A 190 5.46 12.56 6.10
CA LYS A 190 4.99 13.52 5.08
C LYS A 190 4.00 12.90 4.08
N ASN A 191 3.72 11.61 4.21
CA ASN A 191 2.95 10.84 3.25
C ASN A 191 3.58 10.85 1.85
N ASP A 192 4.93 10.85 1.81
CA ASP A 192 5.65 10.66 0.56
C ASP A 192 5.42 9.23 0.05
N TYR A 193 5.40 9.08 -1.27
CA TYR A 193 5.13 7.81 -1.90
C TYR A 193 6.43 7.18 -2.43
N PRO A 194 6.84 6.01 -1.92
CA PRO A 194 8.12 5.41 -2.32
C PRO A 194 8.08 4.71 -3.69
N GLY A 195 6.89 4.46 -4.25
CA GLY A 195 6.72 3.83 -5.57
C GLY A 195 5.64 2.76 -5.62
N GLN A 196 5.43 2.17 -6.80
CA GLN A 196 4.39 1.17 -7.05
C GLN A 196 4.65 -0.14 -6.30
N VAL A 197 3.56 -0.82 -5.91
CA VAL A 197 3.59 -2.04 -5.08
C VAL A 197 4.41 -3.17 -5.70
N GLY A 198 4.37 -3.34 -7.01
CA GLY A 198 5.12 -4.38 -7.73
C GLY A 198 6.65 -4.26 -7.62
N GLY A 199 7.17 -3.08 -7.20
CA GLY A 199 8.58 -2.87 -6.90
C GLY A 199 8.99 -3.23 -5.46
N PHE A 200 8.04 -3.50 -4.56
CA PHE A 200 8.28 -3.70 -3.13
C PHE A 200 8.88 -5.06 -2.81
N PHE A 201 9.83 -5.05 -1.89
CA PHE A 201 10.41 -6.23 -1.27
C PHE A 201 10.76 -5.89 0.19
N PHE A 202 10.17 -6.58 1.15
CA PHE A 202 10.28 -6.24 2.57
C PHE A 202 10.59 -7.45 3.44
N ARG A 203 11.18 -7.22 4.64
CA ARG A 203 11.09 -8.18 5.76
C ARG A 203 9.62 -8.34 6.10
N ASN A 204 9.16 -9.57 6.25
CA ASN A 204 7.73 -9.86 6.38
C ASN A 204 7.18 -9.46 7.76
N ILE A 205 6.85 -8.19 7.93
CA ILE A 205 6.26 -7.66 9.18
C ILE A 205 4.95 -8.37 9.54
N TYR A 206 4.17 -8.81 8.55
CA TYR A 206 2.90 -9.50 8.77
C TYR A 206 3.07 -10.84 9.49
N LYS A 207 4.14 -11.57 9.18
CA LYS A 207 4.48 -12.84 9.82
C LYS A 207 4.91 -12.67 11.28
N TYR A 208 5.57 -11.56 11.60
CA TYR A 208 6.25 -11.39 12.87
C TYR A 208 5.49 -10.54 13.89
N MET A 209 4.50 -9.76 13.46
CA MET A 209 3.63 -9.02 14.38
C MET A 209 2.68 -9.95 15.15
N SER A 210 2.10 -9.48 16.24
CA SER A 210 1.07 -10.22 16.96
C SER A 210 -0.19 -10.40 16.11
N ASN A 211 -1.00 -11.42 16.40
CA ASN A 211 -2.27 -11.62 15.71
C ASN A 211 -3.20 -10.42 15.85
N GLU A 212 -3.20 -9.79 17.02
CA GLU A 212 -4.01 -8.59 17.30
C GLU A 212 -3.57 -7.42 16.40
N ASN A 213 -2.27 -7.16 16.31
CA ASN A 213 -1.72 -6.14 15.44
C ASN A 213 -1.96 -6.46 13.96
N PHE A 214 -1.86 -7.74 13.56
CA PHE A 214 -2.16 -8.17 12.19
C PHE A 214 -3.63 -7.90 11.83
N GLU A 215 -4.57 -8.26 12.71
CA GLU A 215 -6.00 -8.00 12.48
C GLU A 215 -6.27 -6.49 12.41
N ALA A 216 -5.79 -5.70 13.37
CA ALA A 216 -5.97 -4.25 13.39
C ALA A 216 -5.37 -3.59 12.14
N TYR A 217 -4.15 -3.98 11.75
CA TYR A 217 -3.45 -3.42 10.61
C TYR A 217 -4.14 -3.75 9.27
N THR A 218 -4.57 -5.00 9.08
CA THR A 218 -5.20 -5.45 7.83
C THR A 218 -6.61 -4.91 7.64
N GLU A 219 -7.30 -4.53 8.72
CA GLU A 219 -8.61 -3.86 8.65
C GLU A 219 -8.52 -2.39 8.21
N ILE A 220 -7.32 -1.76 8.21
CA ILE A 220 -7.15 -0.40 7.69
C ILE A 220 -7.43 -0.39 6.19
N PRO A 221 -8.50 0.28 5.70
CA PRO A 221 -8.93 0.22 4.31
C PRO A 221 -8.11 1.16 3.41
N VAL A 222 -6.79 1.03 3.46
CA VAL A 222 -5.81 1.71 2.60
C VAL A 222 -5.14 0.68 1.73
N ASP A 223 -4.84 1.04 0.51
CA ASP A 223 -4.00 0.24 -0.37
C ASP A 223 -2.60 0.03 0.26
N ASP A 224 -2.06 -1.17 0.10
CA ASP A 224 -0.76 -1.53 0.65
C ASP A 224 0.39 -0.75 -0.01
N SER A 225 0.20 -0.22 -1.22
CA SER A 225 1.14 0.73 -1.83
C SER A 225 1.32 2.01 -1.00
N GLY A 226 0.29 2.43 -0.26
CA GLY A 226 0.37 3.55 0.66
C GLY A 226 0.69 3.12 2.10
N LYS A 227 0.02 2.08 2.58
CA LYS A 227 0.06 1.65 3.98
C LYS A 227 1.39 1.01 4.38
N LEU A 228 1.84 0.01 3.62
CA LEU A 228 3.04 -0.76 3.94
C LEU A 228 4.32 0.10 4.01
N PRO A 229 4.60 1.01 3.04
CA PRO A 229 5.76 1.88 3.12
C PRO A 229 5.74 2.83 4.31
N ILE A 230 4.57 3.36 4.66
CA ILE A 230 4.45 4.29 5.80
C ILE A 230 4.83 3.56 7.09
N ILE A 231 4.23 2.42 7.36
CA ILE A 231 4.50 1.66 8.57
C ILE A 231 5.92 1.13 8.58
N SER A 232 6.37 0.54 7.47
CA SER A 232 7.74 0.05 7.35
C SER A 232 8.76 1.18 7.52
N GLY A 233 8.56 2.34 6.89
CA GLY A 233 9.45 3.50 6.99
C GLY A 233 9.54 4.09 8.40
N ILE A 234 8.53 3.85 9.26
CA ILE A 234 8.59 4.21 10.69
C ILE A 234 9.44 3.22 11.47
N ILE A 235 9.39 1.92 11.13
CA ILE A 235 10.19 0.87 11.77
C ILE A 235 11.67 1.06 11.42
N ALA A 236 11.99 1.16 10.12
CA ALA A 236 13.35 1.33 9.63
C ALA A 236 13.35 1.89 8.18
N PRO A 237 14.51 2.37 7.65
CA PRO A 237 14.59 2.88 6.30
C PRO A 237 14.21 1.83 5.25
N ILE A 238 13.61 2.30 4.13
CA ILE A 238 13.43 1.55 2.90
C ILE A 238 14.45 2.07 1.90
N PHE A 239 15.29 1.18 1.36
CA PHE A 239 16.20 1.53 0.28
C PHE A 239 15.45 1.62 -1.04
N ARG A 240 15.54 2.75 -1.72
CA ARG A 240 14.95 2.93 -3.04
C ARG A 240 16.01 3.06 -4.11
N GLN A 241 15.82 2.32 -5.22
CA GLN A 241 16.65 2.36 -6.40
C GLN A 241 15.81 2.62 -7.64
N ASP A 242 15.93 3.80 -8.23
CA ASP A 242 15.13 4.22 -9.39
C ASP A 242 15.73 3.81 -10.73
N LYS A 243 17.06 3.60 -10.82
CA LYS A 243 17.72 3.20 -12.08
C LYS A 243 17.48 1.75 -12.51
N ASN A 244 17.01 0.89 -11.62
CA ASN A 244 16.74 -0.51 -11.90
C ASN A 244 15.24 -0.73 -12.01
N VAL A 245 14.71 -0.56 -13.20
CA VAL A 245 13.34 -0.93 -13.50
C VAL A 245 13.25 -2.45 -13.53
N THR A 246 12.42 -3.02 -12.66
CA THR A 246 12.31 -4.47 -12.51
C THR A 246 10.95 -5.00 -12.94
N PHE A 247 9.97 -4.13 -13.17
CA PHE A 247 8.62 -4.55 -13.54
C PHE A 247 7.89 -3.52 -14.40
N ILE A 248 6.85 -3.97 -15.07
CA ILE A 248 5.93 -3.17 -15.85
C ILE A 248 4.62 -3.03 -15.08
N TYR A 249 4.20 -1.80 -14.85
CA TYR A 249 2.89 -1.44 -14.32
C TYR A 249 1.91 -1.24 -15.48
N ARG A 250 0.83 -2.02 -15.54
CA ARG A 250 -0.20 -1.86 -16.58
C ARG A 250 -1.18 -0.77 -16.21
N VAL A 251 -1.27 0.22 -17.08
CA VAL A 251 -2.23 1.31 -16.96
C VAL A 251 -3.51 0.95 -17.69
N CYS A 252 -4.53 0.49 -16.96
CA CYS A 252 -5.85 0.19 -17.51
C CYS A 252 -6.84 1.32 -17.23
N ASN A 253 -7.75 1.59 -18.18
CA ASN A 253 -8.79 2.62 -17.99
C ASN A 253 -9.74 2.30 -16.83
N ASP A 254 -9.90 1.03 -16.49
CA ASP A 254 -10.75 0.51 -15.42
C ASP A 254 -9.97 0.21 -14.14
N SER A 255 -8.65 0.53 -14.07
CA SER A 255 -7.85 0.30 -12.87
C SER A 255 -8.45 1.04 -11.66
N MET A 256 -8.38 0.38 -10.50
CA MET A 256 -8.93 0.93 -9.24
C MET A 256 -8.32 2.30 -8.89
N SER A 257 -7.03 2.49 -9.14
CA SER A 257 -6.33 3.76 -8.95
C SER A 257 -6.98 4.90 -9.73
N ARG A 258 -7.35 4.69 -11.00
CA ARG A 258 -8.04 5.71 -11.79
C ARG A 258 -9.51 5.88 -11.46
N GLN A 259 -10.18 4.83 -10.99
CA GLN A 259 -11.56 4.94 -10.51
C GLN A 259 -11.62 5.64 -9.14
N GLU A 260 -10.64 5.44 -8.29
CA GLU A 260 -10.53 6.11 -6.99
C GLU A 260 -10.18 7.59 -7.12
N GLU A 261 -9.32 8.00 -8.04
CA GLU A 261 -9.09 9.42 -8.35
C GLU A 261 -10.38 10.16 -8.70
N LYS A 262 -11.31 9.49 -9.40
CA LYS A 262 -12.62 10.07 -9.73
C LYS A 262 -13.62 9.99 -8.58
N ARG A 263 -13.48 9.04 -7.64
CA ARG A 263 -14.54 8.74 -6.65
C ARG A 263 -14.25 9.18 -5.23
N ASN A 264 -13.02 9.25 -4.75
CA ASN A 264 -12.79 9.23 -3.31
C ASN A 264 -11.56 9.97 -2.76
N THR A 265 -11.12 11.09 -3.35
CA THR A 265 -10.01 11.89 -2.79
C THR A 265 -10.19 12.15 -1.29
N CYS A 266 -11.43 12.46 -0.85
CA CYS A 266 -11.73 12.68 0.56
C CYS A 266 -11.65 11.39 1.40
N LYS A 267 -11.95 10.21 0.83
CA LYS A 267 -11.89 8.94 1.55
C LYS A 267 -10.44 8.49 1.76
N GLN A 268 -9.59 8.61 0.75
CA GLN A 268 -8.15 8.32 0.88
C GLN A 268 -7.49 9.23 1.91
N ILE A 269 -7.81 10.52 1.85
CA ILE A 269 -7.40 11.54 2.82
C ILE A 269 -7.80 11.13 4.25
N PHE A 270 -9.05 10.71 4.43
CA PHE A 270 -9.56 10.28 5.73
C PHE A 270 -8.84 9.04 6.25
N VAL A 271 -8.53 8.09 5.37
CA VAL A 271 -7.88 6.86 5.77
C VAL A 271 -6.40 7.07 6.08
N SER A 272 -5.70 7.92 5.32
CA SER A 272 -4.36 8.37 5.71
C SER A 272 -4.37 9.03 7.09
N HIS A 273 -5.40 9.81 7.39
CA HIS A 273 -5.60 10.38 8.73
C HIS A 273 -5.70 9.30 9.81
N LEU A 274 -6.54 8.28 9.62
CA LEU A 274 -6.69 7.19 10.58
C LEU A 274 -5.38 6.42 10.79
N LEU A 275 -4.62 6.20 9.72
CA LEU A 275 -3.32 5.55 9.78
C LEU A 275 -2.33 6.36 10.65
N TYR A 276 -2.21 7.66 10.42
CA TYR A 276 -1.37 8.52 11.25
C TYR A 276 -1.84 8.57 12.70
N GLN A 277 -3.14 8.58 12.92
CA GLN A 277 -3.71 8.56 14.27
C GLN A 277 -3.33 7.31 15.05
N SER A 278 -3.38 6.13 14.42
CA SER A 278 -3.01 4.85 15.06
C SER A 278 -1.54 4.78 15.50
N MET A 279 -0.69 5.61 14.91
CA MET A 279 0.75 5.63 15.19
C MET A 279 1.17 6.77 16.14
N ILE A 280 0.22 7.66 16.52
CA ILE A 280 0.57 8.92 17.20
C ILE A 280 1.22 8.71 18.57
N ASP A 281 0.84 7.64 19.26
CA ASP A 281 1.34 7.35 20.62
C ASP A 281 2.78 6.83 20.63
N GLN A 282 3.26 6.34 19.49
CA GLN A 282 4.63 5.84 19.31
C GLN A 282 5.61 6.90 18.79
N LEU A 283 5.12 8.15 18.62
CA LEU A 283 5.89 9.24 18.06
C LEU A 283 6.29 10.24 19.14
N ASN A 284 7.49 10.81 18.99
CA ASN A 284 7.91 11.91 19.84
C ASN A 284 7.13 13.21 19.54
N ILE A 285 7.26 14.23 20.40
CA ILE A 285 6.51 15.48 20.28
C ILE A 285 6.70 16.16 18.93
N LYS A 286 7.93 16.15 18.37
CA LYS A 286 8.24 16.78 17.07
C LYS A 286 7.55 16.04 15.93
N GLU A 287 7.53 14.72 15.97
CA GLU A 287 6.87 13.85 15.00
C GLU A 287 5.34 14.01 15.07
N LYS A 288 4.78 14.09 16.27
CA LYS A 288 3.35 14.40 16.49
C LYS A 288 2.96 15.75 15.87
N MET A 289 3.80 16.78 16.04
CA MET A 289 3.55 18.09 15.40
C MET A 289 3.59 18.01 13.87
N GLN A 290 4.49 17.21 13.28
CA GLN A 290 4.53 17.01 11.83
C GLN A 290 3.25 16.34 11.32
N ILE A 291 2.74 15.34 12.03
CA ILE A 291 1.48 14.68 11.70
C ILE A 291 0.31 15.66 11.82
N ASP A 292 0.24 16.46 12.86
CA ASP A 292 -0.81 17.47 13.03
C ASP A 292 -0.87 18.42 11.83
N ASP A 293 0.28 18.89 11.34
CA ASP A 293 0.34 19.76 10.17
C ASP A 293 -0.13 19.04 8.90
N GLN A 294 0.23 17.76 8.71
CA GLN A 294 -0.27 16.95 7.59
C GLN A 294 -1.78 16.71 7.69
N LEU A 295 -2.31 16.42 8.86
CA LEU A 295 -3.74 16.25 9.07
C LEU A 295 -4.53 17.53 8.78
N ILE A 296 -3.96 18.70 9.07
CA ILE A 296 -4.56 20.01 8.73
C ILE A 296 -4.57 20.21 7.20
N ILE A 297 -3.47 19.92 6.51
CA ILE A 297 -3.37 19.98 5.05
C ILE A 297 -4.42 19.05 4.42
N ILE A 298 -4.50 17.82 4.91
CA ILE A 298 -5.45 16.79 4.49
C ILE A 298 -6.91 17.29 4.65
N ALA A 299 -7.27 17.79 5.82
CA ALA A 299 -8.62 18.29 6.08
C ALA A 299 -8.95 19.53 5.21
N THR A 300 -7.98 20.40 4.98
CA THR A 300 -8.11 21.57 4.12
C THR A 300 -8.32 21.16 2.66
N ASN A 301 -7.56 20.19 2.16
CA ASN A 301 -7.74 19.63 0.82
C ASN A 301 -9.10 18.94 0.64
N ALA A 302 -9.58 18.22 1.67
CA ALA A 302 -10.92 17.64 1.67
C ALA A 302 -12.02 18.71 1.54
N PHE A 303 -11.88 19.82 2.25
CA PHE A 303 -12.80 20.97 2.12
C PHE A 303 -12.82 21.53 0.71
N PHE A 304 -11.65 21.81 0.10
CA PHE A 304 -11.60 22.34 -1.25
C PHE A 304 -12.10 21.36 -2.31
N THR A 305 -11.88 20.06 -2.12
CA THR A 305 -12.41 19.02 -3.00
C THR A 305 -13.95 18.98 -2.89
N ALA A 306 -14.50 19.04 -1.68
CA ALA A 306 -15.94 19.13 -1.46
C ALA A 306 -16.53 20.39 -2.11
N LEU A 307 -15.88 21.53 -1.95
CA LEU A 307 -16.31 22.79 -2.53
C LEU A 307 -16.28 22.76 -4.07
N LYS A 308 -15.19 22.26 -4.69
CA LYS A 308 -15.08 22.12 -6.16
C LYS A 308 -16.13 21.18 -6.73
N SER A 309 -16.53 20.15 -5.99
CA SER A 309 -17.52 19.16 -6.43
C SER A 309 -18.98 19.55 -6.11
N SER A 310 -19.21 20.68 -5.42
CA SER A 310 -20.55 21.11 -4.97
C SER A 310 -21.57 21.26 -6.10
N PHE A 311 -21.10 21.57 -7.31
CA PHE A 311 -21.92 21.72 -8.50
C PHE A 311 -22.11 20.40 -9.29
N ARG A 312 -21.62 19.28 -8.79
CA ARG A 312 -21.73 17.95 -9.42
C ARG A 312 -22.60 17.02 -8.57
N LYS A 313 -23.20 15.98 -9.19
CA LYS A 313 -23.98 14.96 -8.45
C LYS A 313 -23.19 14.27 -7.31
N SER A 314 -21.87 14.19 -7.42
CA SER A 314 -20.96 13.63 -6.40
C SER A 314 -20.70 14.56 -5.20
N GLY A 315 -21.05 15.85 -5.30
CA GLY A 315 -20.69 16.85 -4.28
C GLY A 315 -21.23 16.57 -2.89
N LYS A 316 -22.44 16.02 -2.80
CA LYS A 316 -23.03 15.67 -1.49
C LYS A 316 -22.21 14.60 -0.72
N GLY A 317 -21.65 13.63 -1.44
CA GLY A 317 -20.78 12.60 -0.83
C GLY A 317 -19.50 13.19 -0.27
N ASN A 318 -18.85 14.09 -1.00
CA ASN A 318 -17.60 14.74 -0.58
C ASN A 318 -17.82 15.66 0.63
N TRP A 319 -18.95 16.38 0.69
CA TRP A 319 -19.31 17.18 1.86
C TRP A 319 -19.51 16.31 3.11
N ASN A 320 -20.18 15.19 2.99
CA ASN A 320 -20.36 14.27 4.11
C ASN A 320 -19.02 13.76 4.63
N GLN A 321 -18.07 13.47 3.75
CA GLN A 321 -16.72 13.04 4.11
C GLN A 321 -15.93 14.16 4.78
N PHE A 322 -15.94 15.37 4.24
CA PHE A 322 -15.31 16.53 4.88
C PHE A 322 -15.90 16.79 6.28
N ILE A 323 -17.24 16.81 6.41
CA ILE A 323 -17.92 17.02 7.70
C ILE A 323 -17.49 15.94 8.70
N TYR A 324 -17.34 14.70 8.24
CA TYR A 324 -16.85 13.63 9.10
C TYR A 324 -15.42 13.88 9.58
N ILE A 325 -14.49 14.16 8.64
CA ILE A 325 -13.09 14.50 8.97
C ILE A 325 -13.04 15.66 9.95
N TYR A 326 -13.79 16.73 9.68
CA TYR A 326 -13.82 17.93 10.52
C TYR A 326 -14.35 17.67 11.94
N ASN A 327 -15.37 16.80 12.08
CA ASN A 327 -15.99 16.55 13.38
C ASN A 327 -15.20 15.57 14.25
N TYR A 328 -14.61 14.55 13.63
CA TYR A 328 -13.99 13.42 14.32
C TYR A 328 -12.45 13.39 14.19
N GLY A 329 -11.83 14.27 13.41
CA GLY A 329 -10.37 14.38 13.31
C GLY A 329 -9.74 14.97 14.58
N TYR A 330 -8.62 14.42 15.00
CA TYR A 330 -7.81 14.87 16.15
C TYR A 330 -6.82 15.96 15.71
N PHE A 331 -7.32 17.16 15.41
CA PHE A 331 -6.52 18.32 15.04
C PHE A 331 -7.13 19.60 15.55
N ASP A 332 -6.33 20.67 15.66
CA ASP A 332 -6.85 21.97 16.03
C ASP A 332 -7.73 22.56 14.91
N LYS A 333 -9.03 22.51 15.12
CA LYS A 333 -10.04 23.02 14.17
C LYS A 333 -9.86 24.51 13.86
N ARG A 334 -9.18 25.28 14.73
CA ARG A 334 -8.87 26.70 14.50
C ARG A 334 -7.84 26.85 13.38
N LYS A 335 -6.82 25.97 13.36
CA LYS A 335 -5.80 25.95 12.28
C LYS A 335 -6.43 25.70 10.93
N ILE A 336 -7.36 24.74 10.80
CA ILE A 336 -8.07 24.47 9.53
C ILE A 336 -8.86 25.70 9.07
N ARG A 337 -9.62 26.33 9.98
CA ARG A 337 -10.38 27.54 9.65
C ARG A 337 -9.47 28.67 9.17
N HIS A 338 -8.30 28.81 9.80
CA HIS A 338 -7.30 29.80 9.41
C HIS A 338 -6.73 29.51 8.01
N GLU A 339 -6.38 28.26 7.71
CA GLU A 339 -5.88 27.87 6.39
C GLU A 339 -6.93 28.08 5.28
N ILE A 340 -8.18 27.71 5.52
CA ILE A 340 -9.29 27.97 4.60
C ILE A 340 -9.45 29.49 4.36
N LEU A 341 -9.43 30.28 5.41
CA LEU A 341 -9.55 31.74 5.29
C LEU A 341 -8.37 32.35 4.56
N ARG A 342 -7.14 31.92 4.86
CA ARG A 342 -5.92 32.36 4.18
C ARG A 342 -6.00 32.11 2.67
N PHE A 343 -6.44 30.92 2.24
CA PHE A 343 -6.62 30.58 0.85
C PHE A 343 -7.59 31.54 0.13
N PHE A 344 -8.74 31.85 0.74
CA PHE A 344 -9.68 32.76 0.15
C PHE A 344 -9.13 34.18 0.07
N LEU A 345 -8.43 34.67 1.09
CA LEU A 345 -7.81 36.00 1.07
C LEU A 345 -6.71 36.12 -0.01
N GLU A 346 -5.87 35.10 -0.17
CA GLU A 346 -4.88 35.04 -1.26
C GLU A 346 -5.53 35.05 -2.63
N LYS A 347 -6.64 34.33 -2.83
CA LYS A 347 -7.40 34.34 -4.07
C LYS A 347 -8.04 35.68 -4.39
N ILE A 348 -8.50 36.41 -3.39
CA ILE A 348 -9.03 37.77 -3.54
C ILE A 348 -7.89 38.72 -3.92
N ARG A 349 -6.76 38.66 -3.22
CA ARG A 349 -5.58 39.50 -3.46
C ARG A 349 -4.97 39.34 -4.86
N ASN A 350 -4.99 38.10 -5.42
CA ASN A 350 -4.45 37.80 -6.75
C ASN A 350 -5.45 38.08 -7.89
N ARG A 351 -6.66 38.58 -7.59
CA ARG A 351 -7.66 39.00 -8.60
C ARG A 351 -7.84 40.53 -8.70
N GLY A 352 -7.18 41.28 -7.84
CA GLY A 352 -7.06 42.74 -7.92
C GLY A 352 -5.70 43.15 -8.48
#